data_85027c51e999e3d724eb943e77024a54
#
_entry.id   85027c51e999e3d724eb943e77024a54
#
_cell.length_a   1.000
_cell.length_b   1.000
_cell.length_c   1.000
_cell.angle_alpha   90.00
_cell.angle_beta   90.00
_cell.angle_gamma   90.00
#
_symmetry.space_group_name_H-M   'P 1'
#
loop_
_entity.id
_entity.type
_entity.pdbx_description
1 polymer ?
#
loop_
_entity_poly.entity_id
_entity_poly.type
_entity_poly.pdbx_seq_one_letter_code
_entity_poly.pdbx_strand_id
1 'polypeptide(L)'
;MPRFYPNKVISDCWSSAGNVTFFHIDGKCYWKNRACPEFPGTPGQLDQLEIHRRALAAWQTLDHDVQLHWNACAEEVPSHRPPFDGSTHITGHNLFVSAYHGFAQLDDEHVPEPAPWEQFPIVWMGFQAVDEVQPGTLRLRLRVKLDGTANPFRYRLHVRMQLTHPGRGRNGGKMRTFLATENCIGFDNLVTVSVPDYRDIWGLNLPSYQVHCRYRLIDTKTGYRNIFRRTSFLMNVSNVL
;
A
#
# COMPACT_ATOMS: atom_id res chain seq x y z
N MET A 1 -30.74 -3.67 -11.75
CA MET A 1 -30.71 -2.99 -10.43
C MET A 1 -31.97 -2.16 -10.29
N PRO A 2 -32.66 -2.24 -9.16
CA PRO A 2 -33.85 -1.43 -8.95
C PRO A 2 -33.47 0.06 -8.85
N ARG A 3 -34.28 0.89 -9.50
CA ARG A 3 -34.12 2.33 -9.51
C ARG A 3 -34.92 2.94 -8.37
N PHE A 4 -34.33 3.89 -7.64
CA PHE A 4 -35.00 4.67 -6.63
C PHE A 4 -35.53 5.97 -7.26
N TYR A 5 -36.80 6.29 -6.98
CA TYR A 5 -37.40 7.55 -7.40
C TYR A 5 -37.54 8.45 -6.17
N PRO A 6 -36.80 9.57 -6.10
CA PRO A 6 -36.95 10.55 -5.04
C PRO A 6 -38.42 11.04 -4.95
N ASN A 7 -38.88 11.32 -3.76
CA ASN A 7 -40.20 11.90 -3.51
C ASN A 7 -40.04 13.23 -2.75
N LYS A 8 -41.17 13.88 -2.43
CA LYS A 8 -41.18 15.17 -1.73
C LYS A 8 -40.52 15.14 -0.33
N VAL A 9 -40.39 13.95 0.27
CA VAL A 9 -39.80 13.76 1.61
C VAL A 9 -38.33 13.39 1.52
N ILE A 10 -37.95 12.64 0.47
CA ILE A 10 -36.56 12.19 0.25
C ILE A 10 -36.12 12.67 -1.13
N SER A 11 -35.43 13.80 -1.17
CA SER A 11 -34.96 14.42 -2.41
C SER A 11 -33.74 13.72 -3.00
N ASP A 12 -32.88 13.17 -2.13
CA ASP A 12 -31.67 12.47 -2.53
C ASP A 12 -31.22 11.47 -1.44
N CYS A 13 -30.57 10.39 -1.85
CA CYS A 13 -30.05 9.37 -0.95
C CYS A 13 -28.63 8.99 -1.34
N TRP A 14 -27.71 9.16 -0.41
CA TRP A 14 -26.32 8.72 -0.51
C TRP A 14 -25.95 7.80 0.65
N SER A 15 -24.93 6.94 0.44
CA SER A 15 -24.41 6.06 1.48
C SER A 15 -25.31 4.85 1.77
N SER A 16 -25.20 4.28 2.96
CA SER A 16 -25.89 3.04 3.35
C SER A 16 -26.84 3.27 4.51
N ALA A 17 -28.04 2.72 4.42
CA ALA A 17 -29.02 2.71 5.49
C ALA A 17 -29.47 1.25 5.73
N GLY A 18 -29.16 0.70 6.91
CA GLY A 18 -29.43 -0.70 7.23
C GLY A 18 -28.79 -1.66 6.22
N ASN A 19 -29.58 -2.50 5.61
CA ASN A 19 -29.12 -3.49 4.62
C ASN A 19 -29.09 -2.97 3.18
N VAL A 20 -29.25 -1.67 2.97
CA VAL A 20 -29.32 -1.07 1.63
C VAL A 20 -28.22 -0.04 1.45
N THR A 21 -27.60 -0.04 0.28
CA THR A 21 -26.67 0.99 -0.17
C THR A 21 -27.27 1.73 -1.35
N PHE A 22 -27.31 3.07 -1.25
CA PHE A 22 -27.75 3.98 -2.31
C PHE A 22 -26.53 4.53 -3.05
N PHE A 23 -26.65 4.69 -4.35
CA PHE A 23 -25.59 5.22 -5.20
C PHE A 23 -26.18 5.84 -6.47
N HIS A 24 -25.40 6.72 -7.10
CA HIS A 24 -25.82 7.42 -8.32
C HIS A 24 -25.02 6.94 -9.53
N ILE A 25 -25.70 6.77 -10.64
CA ILE A 25 -25.10 6.56 -11.95
C ILE A 25 -25.82 7.49 -12.92
N ASP A 26 -25.08 8.35 -13.60
CA ASP A 26 -25.60 9.31 -14.58
C ASP A 26 -26.77 10.16 -14.03
N GLY A 27 -26.63 10.66 -12.80
CA GLY A 27 -27.61 11.48 -12.12
C GLY A 27 -28.90 10.74 -11.68
N LYS A 28 -28.93 9.42 -11.80
CA LYS A 28 -30.05 8.58 -11.36
C LYS A 28 -29.69 7.84 -10.09
N CYS A 29 -30.58 7.85 -9.10
CA CYS A 29 -30.39 7.14 -7.85
C CYS A 29 -30.80 5.66 -7.99
N TYR A 30 -29.92 4.78 -7.53
CA TYR A 30 -30.14 3.33 -7.49
C TYR A 30 -29.90 2.83 -6.07
N TRP A 31 -30.42 1.67 -5.78
CA TRP A 31 -30.11 0.97 -4.54
C TRP A 31 -29.75 -0.50 -4.81
N LYS A 32 -29.00 -1.06 -3.90
CA LYS A 32 -28.67 -2.50 -3.88
C LYS A 32 -28.63 -2.98 -2.44
N ASN A 33 -28.92 -4.27 -2.25
CA ASN A 33 -28.69 -4.87 -0.95
C ASN A 33 -27.21 -4.78 -0.59
N ARG A 34 -26.93 -4.44 0.66
CA ARG A 34 -25.56 -4.42 1.18
C ARG A 34 -25.04 -5.85 1.21
N ALA A 35 -24.07 -6.14 0.38
CA ALA A 35 -23.30 -7.37 0.51
C ALA A 35 -22.41 -7.24 1.75
N CYS A 36 -22.53 -8.15 2.70
CA CYS A 36 -21.52 -8.36 3.72
C CYS A 36 -20.48 -9.30 3.10
N PRO A 37 -19.32 -8.81 2.66
CA PRO A 37 -18.30 -9.72 2.16
C PRO A 37 -17.86 -10.61 3.30
N GLU A 38 -17.89 -11.91 3.08
CA GLU A 38 -17.29 -12.86 4.00
C GLU A 38 -15.79 -12.56 4.09
N PHE A 39 -15.26 -12.62 5.31
CA PHE A 39 -13.82 -12.51 5.52
C PHE A 39 -13.20 -13.87 5.17
N PRO A 40 -12.48 -14.00 4.05
CA PRO A 40 -11.98 -15.28 3.58
C PRO A 40 -10.87 -15.88 4.47
N GLY A 41 -10.32 -15.09 5.41
CA GLY A 41 -9.31 -15.55 6.36
C GLY A 41 -8.04 -16.09 5.69
N THR A 42 -7.64 -15.53 4.56
CA THR A 42 -6.39 -15.97 3.93
C THR A 42 -5.20 -15.72 4.86
N PRO A 43 -4.12 -16.55 4.82
CA PRO A 43 -2.95 -16.36 5.69
C PRO A 43 -2.47 -14.91 5.73
N GLY A 44 -2.26 -14.27 4.60
CA GLY A 44 -1.82 -12.87 4.56
C GLY A 44 -2.83 -11.85 5.14
N GLN A 45 -4.14 -12.18 5.18
CA GLN A 45 -5.12 -11.34 5.88
C GLN A 45 -5.06 -11.56 7.39
N LEU A 46 -4.84 -12.80 7.82
CA LEU A 46 -4.67 -13.12 9.24
C LEU A 46 -3.41 -12.48 9.80
N ASP A 47 -2.29 -12.53 9.07
CA ASP A 47 -1.04 -11.87 9.45
C ASP A 47 -1.24 -10.34 9.59
N GLN A 48 -1.91 -9.70 8.63
CA GLN A 48 -2.19 -8.27 8.71
C GLN A 48 -3.14 -7.91 9.86
N LEU A 49 -4.11 -8.78 10.17
CA LEU A 49 -5.01 -8.62 11.31
C LEU A 49 -4.24 -8.74 12.62
N GLU A 50 -3.31 -9.68 12.71
CA GLU A 50 -2.48 -9.87 13.91
C GLU A 50 -1.55 -8.69 14.15
N ILE A 51 -0.88 -8.18 13.12
CA ILE A 51 -0.08 -6.95 13.20
C ILE A 51 -0.95 -5.78 13.69
N HIS A 52 -2.18 -5.67 13.16
CA HIS A 52 -3.10 -4.61 13.57
C HIS A 52 -3.51 -4.73 15.04
N ARG A 53 -3.84 -5.94 15.51
CA ARG A 53 -4.16 -6.20 16.92
C ARG A 53 -3.01 -5.85 17.85
N ARG A 54 -1.78 -6.25 17.49
CA ARG A 54 -0.57 -5.89 18.25
C ARG A 54 -0.36 -4.38 18.29
N ALA A 55 -0.56 -3.68 17.19
CA ALA A 55 -0.48 -2.22 17.15
C ALA A 55 -1.52 -1.55 18.08
N LEU A 56 -2.77 -2.05 18.09
CA LEU A 56 -3.80 -1.51 18.97
C LEU A 56 -3.48 -1.79 20.46
N ALA A 57 -3.01 -2.97 20.78
CA ALA A 57 -2.58 -3.31 22.14
C ALA A 57 -1.41 -2.42 22.61
N ALA A 58 -0.40 -2.25 21.74
CA ALA A 58 0.74 -1.37 22.04
C ALA A 58 0.29 0.09 22.26
N TRP A 59 -0.63 0.62 21.46
CA TRP A 59 -1.19 1.96 21.67
C TRP A 59 -1.84 2.13 23.05
N GLN A 60 -2.57 1.11 23.50
CA GLN A 60 -3.26 1.14 24.81
C GLN A 60 -2.30 1.13 25.99
N THR A 61 -1.07 0.65 25.82
CA THR A 61 -0.04 0.63 26.87
C THR A 61 0.81 1.90 26.91
N LEU A 62 0.68 2.80 25.94
CA LEU A 62 1.41 4.05 25.92
C LEU A 62 0.91 5.01 26.99
N ASP A 63 1.84 5.70 27.63
CA ASP A 63 1.52 6.80 28.54
C ASP A 63 0.74 7.92 27.83
N HIS A 64 -0.12 8.59 28.56
CA HIS A 64 -0.96 9.66 28.02
C HIS A 64 -0.14 10.78 27.36
N ASP A 65 0.98 11.16 27.94
CA ASP A 65 1.87 12.19 27.38
C ASP A 65 2.47 11.77 26.04
N VAL A 66 2.80 10.48 25.88
CA VAL A 66 3.28 9.92 24.62
C VAL A 66 2.17 9.94 23.58
N GLN A 67 0.93 9.61 23.96
CA GLN A 67 -0.23 9.69 23.06
C GLN A 67 -0.50 11.14 22.61
N LEU A 68 -0.36 12.13 23.51
CA LEU A 68 -0.46 13.55 23.16
C LEU A 68 0.64 13.97 22.18
N HIS A 69 1.87 13.49 22.37
CA HIS A 69 2.96 13.74 21.44
C HIS A 69 2.68 13.15 20.04
N TRP A 70 2.10 11.94 19.96
CA TRP A 70 1.61 11.38 18.69
C TRP A 70 0.56 12.26 18.01
N ASN A 71 -0.37 12.84 18.78
CA ASN A 71 -1.37 13.76 18.22
C ASN A 71 -0.71 15.02 17.67
N ALA A 72 0.27 15.60 18.36
CA ALA A 72 1.03 16.75 17.84
C ALA A 72 1.79 16.40 16.55
N CYS A 73 2.47 15.26 16.49
CA CYS A 73 3.12 14.81 15.24
C CYS A 73 2.14 14.58 14.11
N ALA A 74 0.92 14.14 14.39
CA ALA A 74 -0.10 13.88 13.39
C ALA A 74 -0.64 15.16 12.72
N GLU A 75 -0.59 16.31 13.40
CA GLU A 75 -0.98 17.60 12.83
C GLU A 75 -0.07 18.05 11.67
N GLU A 76 1.19 17.61 11.68
CA GLU A 76 2.17 17.91 10.64
C GLU A 76 2.00 17.02 9.38
N VAL A 77 1.26 15.91 9.49
CA VAL A 77 1.12 14.95 8.38
C VAL A 77 0.14 15.48 7.33
N PRO A 78 0.56 15.62 6.07
CA PRO A 78 -0.34 16.08 5.01
C PRO A 78 -1.53 15.14 4.83
N SER A 79 -2.74 15.68 4.83
CA SER A 79 -3.94 14.90 4.55
C SER A 79 -3.97 14.45 3.08
N HIS A 80 -4.30 13.17 2.87
CA HIS A 80 -4.43 12.59 1.54
C HIS A 80 -5.87 12.47 1.07
N ARG A 81 -6.82 12.86 1.90
CA ARG A 81 -8.24 12.82 1.60
C ARG A 81 -8.81 14.22 1.72
N PRO A 82 -9.65 14.63 0.79
CA PRO A 82 -10.45 15.84 0.98
C PRO A 82 -11.23 15.68 2.29
N PRO A 83 -11.24 16.66 3.16
CA PRO A 83 -12.00 16.60 4.40
C PRO A 83 -13.49 16.60 4.04
N PHE A 84 -14.20 15.56 4.46
CA PHE A 84 -15.67 15.55 4.41
C PHE A 84 -16.28 16.30 5.58
N ASP A 85 -15.51 16.46 6.67
CA ASP A 85 -15.94 17.01 7.96
C ASP A 85 -15.14 18.24 8.41
N GLY A 86 -14.26 18.78 7.56
CA GLY A 86 -13.34 19.85 7.90
C GLY A 86 -12.06 19.42 8.62
N SER A 87 -11.93 18.14 8.97
CA SER A 87 -10.69 17.58 9.51
C SER A 87 -9.64 17.43 8.40
N THR A 88 -8.53 18.12 8.53
CA THR A 88 -7.42 18.07 7.56
C THR A 88 -6.32 17.09 7.96
N HIS A 89 -6.36 16.54 9.16
CA HIS A 89 -5.28 15.74 9.74
C HIS A 89 -5.75 14.34 10.11
N ILE A 90 -4.81 13.41 10.14
CA ILE A 90 -5.03 12.11 10.75
C ILE A 90 -4.88 12.23 12.26
N THR A 91 -5.44 11.29 13.01
CA THR A 91 -5.23 11.23 14.47
C THR A 91 -3.87 10.64 14.81
N GLY A 92 -3.32 10.97 15.97
CA GLY A 92 -2.08 10.36 16.47
C GLY A 92 -2.16 8.84 16.55
N HIS A 93 -3.30 8.30 16.96
CA HIS A 93 -3.57 6.86 16.93
C HIS A 93 -3.39 6.26 15.51
N ASN A 94 -3.94 6.90 14.49
CA ASN A 94 -3.81 6.41 13.11
C ASN A 94 -2.37 6.53 12.59
N LEU A 95 -1.64 7.58 12.99
CA LEU A 95 -0.23 7.74 12.66
C LEU A 95 0.61 6.65 13.32
N PHE A 96 0.42 6.39 14.63
CA PHE A 96 1.08 5.31 15.36
C PHE A 96 0.84 3.94 14.70
N VAL A 97 -0.43 3.58 14.46
CA VAL A 97 -0.78 2.31 13.81
C VAL A 97 -0.13 2.21 12.43
N SER A 98 -0.09 3.32 11.67
CA SER A 98 0.60 3.35 10.39
C SER A 98 2.10 3.10 10.49
N ALA A 99 2.77 3.70 11.49
CA ALA A 99 4.20 3.50 11.76
C ALA A 99 4.49 2.06 12.21
N TYR A 100 3.67 1.52 13.11
CA TYR A 100 3.77 0.13 13.57
C TYR A 100 3.71 -0.87 12.41
N HIS A 101 2.74 -0.68 11.51
CA HIS A 101 2.69 -1.47 10.27
C HIS A 101 3.89 -1.23 9.35
N GLY A 102 4.53 -0.07 9.41
CA GLY A 102 5.75 0.22 8.66
C GLY A 102 6.90 -0.65 9.16
N PHE A 103 7.16 -0.67 10.47
CA PHE A 103 8.18 -1.54 11.07
C PHE A 103 7.89 -3.02 10.83
N ALA A 104 6.66 -3.47 11.04
CA ALA A 104 6.28 -4.85 10.75
C ALA A 104 6.53 -5.26 9.28
N GLN A 105 6.48 -4.32 8.32
CA GLN A 105 6.82 -4.59 6.92
C GLN A 105 8.33 -4.61 6.65
N LEU A 106 9.14 -4.15 7.60
CA LEU A 106 10.60 -4.24 7.57
C LEU A 106 11.12 -5.48 8.31
N ASP A 107 10.20 -6.37 8.75
CA ASP A 107 10.48 -7.49 9.65
C ASP A 107 11.10 -7.02 10.99
N ASP A 108 10.71 -5.82 11.43
CA ASP A 108 11.15 -5.19 12.66
C ASP A 108 9.99 -5.17 13.66
N GLU A 109 10.21 -5.72 14.85
CA GLU A 109 9.22 -5.75 15.94
C GLU A 109 9.26 -4.50 16.84
N HIS A 110 9.97 -3.46 16.41
CA HIS A 110 10.11 -2.23 17.16
C HIS A 110 8.77 -1.52 17.34
N VAL A 111 8.50 -1.07 18.58
CA VAL A 111 7.36 -0.18 18.86
C VAL A 111 7.75 1.23 18.43
N PRO A 112 7.00 1.88 17.52
CA PRO A 112 7.38 3.19 17.03
C PRO A 112 7.31 4.27 18.12
N GLU A 113 8.29 5.17 18.10
CA GLU A 113 8.31 6.38 18.92
C GLU A 113 7.77 7.58 18.14
N PRO A 114 7.11 8.55 18.80
CA PRO A 114 6.63 9.75 18.12
C PRO A 114 7.81 10.55 17.58
N ALA A 115 7.75 10.89 16.31
CA ALA A 115 8.77 11.66 15.62
C ALA A 115 8.12 12.71 14.71
N PRO A 116 8.74 13.90 14.54
CA PRO A 116 8.27 14.91 13.61
C PRO A 116 8.10 14.33 12.21
N TRP A 117 7.08 14.83 11.51
CA TRP A 117 6.87 14.43 10.12
C TRP A 117 7.90 15.09 9.21
N GLU A 118 8.67 14.28 8.52
CA GLU A 118 9.55 14.74 7.47
C GLU A 118 8.95 14.42 6.10
N GLN A 119 9.07 15.36 5.17
CA GLN A 119 8.57 15.15 3.83
C GLN A 119 9.38 14.05 3.14
N PHE A 120 8.67 13.04 2.67
CA PHE A 120 9.30 11.97 1.91
C PHE A 120 9.87 12.48 0.58
N PRO A 121 11.04 11.98 0.17
CA PRO A 121 11.57 12.30 -1.13
C PRO A 121 10.65 11.81 -2.25
N ILE A 122 10.68 12.50 -3.36
CA ILE A 122 10.01 12.02 -4.57
C ILE A 122 10.79 10.81 -5.06
N VAL A 123 10.07 9.71 -5.28
CA VAL A 123 10.65 8.47 -5.77
C VAL A 123 10.15 8.16 -7.18
N TRP A 124 11.07 7.85 -8.07
CA TRP A 124 10.78 7.28 -9.38
C TRP A 124 11.34 5.86 -9.42
N MET A 125 10.58 4.97 -10.01
CA MET A 125 10.97 3.59 -10.18
C MET A 125 10.87 3.21 -11.66
N GLY A 126 11.97 2.69 -12.19
CA GLY A 126 12.06 2.13 -13.53
C GLY A 126 12.51 0.68 -13.48
N PHE A 127 12.21 -0.05 -14.53
CA PHE A 127 12.71 -1.40 -14.73
C PHE A 127 14.11 -1.35 -15.35
N GLN A 128 15.04 -2.17 -14.85
CA GLN A 128 16.40 -2.30 -15.38
C GLN A 128 16.63 -3.68 -16.01
N ALA A 129 16.43 -4.73 -15.24
CA ALA A 129 16.67 -6.09 -15.68
C ALA A 129 15.87 -7.10 -14.86
N VAL A 130 15.72 -8.29 -15.40
CA VAL A 130 15.14 -9.44 -14.72
C VAL A 130 16.01 -10.66 -14.99
N ASP A 131 16.21 -11.46 -13.96
CA ASP A 131 16.90 -12.74 -14.04
C ASP A 131 16.03 -13.79 -13.34
N GLU A 132 15.90 -14.96 -13.91
CA GLU A 132 15.39 -16.12 -13.19
C GLU A 132 16.59 -16.78 -12.49
N VAL A 133 16.71 -16.59 -11.18
CA VAL A 133 17.87 -17.06 -10.40
C VAL A 133 17.78 -18.55 -10.13
N GLN A 134 16.56 -19.02 -9.94
CA GLN A 134 16.22 -20.43 -9.74
C GLN A 134 14.90 -20.67 -10.44
N PRO A 135 14.59 -21.89 -10.90
CA PRO A 135 13.29 -22.21 -11.48
C PRO A 135 12.15 -21.73 -10.59
N GLY A 136 11.32 -20.81 -11.09
CA GLY A 136 10.20 -20.21 -10.35
C GLY A 136 10.52 -18.96 -9.52
N THR A 137 11.79 -18.54 -9.39
CA THR A 137 12.15 -17.33 -8.65
C THR A 137 12.72 -16.25 -9.57
N LEU A 138 11.99 -15.15 -9.71
CA LEU A 138 12.47 -13.98 -10.43
C LEU A 138 13.21 -13.02 -9.49
N ARG A 139 14.31 -12.51 -9.97
CA ARG A 139 15.02 -11.38 -9.38
C ARG A 139 14.86 -10.16 -10.29
N LEU A 140 14.08 -9.18 -9.83
CA LEU A 140 13.91 -7.93 -10.55
C LEU A 140 14.91 -6.91 -10.03
N ARG A 141 15.70 -6.34 -10.95
CA ARG A 141 16.53 -5.17 -10.68
C ARG A 141 15.79 -3.93 -11.13
N LEU A 142 15.48 -3.09 -10.17
CA LEU A 142 14.71 -1.86 -10.35
C LEU A 142 15.64 -0.67 -10.17
N ARG A 143 15.62 0.26 -11.10
CA ARG A 143 16.31 1.54 -10.92
C ARG A 143 15.42 2.46 -10.11
N VAL A 144 15.90 2.88 -8.96
CA VAL A 144 15.19 3.80 -8.06
C VAL A 144 15.96 5.12 -8.02
N LYS A 145 15.22 6.19 -8.29
CA LYS A 145 15.76 7.55 -8.19
C LYS A 145 14.99 8.32 -7.12
N LEU A 146 15.72 8.88 -6.17
CA LEU A 146 15.20 9.80 -5.17
C LEU A 146 15.58 11.23 -5.54
N ASP A 147 14.82 12.23 -5.12
CA ASP A 147 15.24 13.62 -5.27
C ASP A 147 16.39 13.95 -4.31
N GLY A 148 17.19 14.96 -4.68
CA GLY A 148 18.58 15.14 -4.27
C GLY A 148 18.88 15.55 -2.83
N THR A 149 17.90 15.66 -1.95
CA THR A 149 18.13 16.21 -0.60
C THR A 149 18.00 15.19 0.52
N ALA A 150 17.41 14.04 0.23
CA ALA A 150 17.10 13.03 1.24
C ALA A 150 18.29 12.11 1.50
N ASN A 151 18.49 11.69 2.75
CA ASN A 151 19.40 10.60 3.10
C ASN A 151 18.82 9.26 2.56
N PRO A 152 19.40 8.71 1.50
CA PRO A 152 18.82 7.54 0.83
C PRO A 152 18.95 6.25 1.64
N PHE A 153 19.91 6.16 2.56
CA PHE A 153 20.08 5.01 3.45
C PHE A 153 18.93 4.83 4.44
N ARG A 154 18.11 5.86 4.59
CA ARG A 154 16.99 5.88 5.51
C ARG A 154 15.76 5.16 4.98
N TYR A 155 15.68 4.91 3.68
CA TYR A 155 14.43 4.44 3.06
C TYR A 155 14.56 3.04 2.47
N ARG A 156 13.53 2.21 2.67
CA ARG A 156 13.35 0.93 1.98
C ARG A 156 12.21 1.03 0.97
N LEU A 157 12.40 0.45 -0.20
CA LEU A 157 11.36 0.36 -1.22
C LEU A 157 10.43 -0.82 -0.93
N HIS A 158 9.15 -0.52 -0.71
CA HIS A 158 8.09 -1.50 -0.56
C HIS A 158 7.27 -1.55 -1.85
N VAL A 159 7.21 -2.70 -2.46
CA VAL A 159 6.58 -2.91 -3.77
C VAL A 159 5.43 -3.89 -3.66
N ARG A 160 4.29 -3.53 -4.22
CA ARG A 160 3.20 -4.46 -4.51
C ARG A 160 3.13 -4.65 -6.00
N MET A 161 3.26 -5.89 -6.47
CA MET A 161 3.28 -6.16 -7.89
C MET A 161 2.35 -7.29 -8.28
N GLN A 162 2.03 -7.31 -9.56
CA GLN A 162 1.32 -8.37 -10.25
C GLN A 162 1.92 -8.56 -11.63
N LEU A 163 2.14 -9.81 -12.01
CA LEU A 163 2.45 -10.19 -13.38
C LEU A 163 1.15 -10.56 -14.11
N THR A 164 1.03 -10.14 -15.36
CA THR A 164 -0.11 -10.46 -16.22
C THR A 164 0.39 -10.75 -17.64
N HIS A 165 -0.47 -11.29 -18.48
CA HIS A 165 -0.22 -11.30 -19.92
C HIS A 165 0.01 -9.89 -20.45
N PRO A 166 0.88 -9.70 -21.47
CA PRO A 166 1.05 -8.42 -22.13
C PRO A 166 -0.30 -7.83 -22.55
N GLY A 167 -0.48 -6.53 -22.32
CA GLY A 167 -1.72 -5.82 -22.65
C GLY A 167 -2.90 -6.03 -21.69
N ARG A 168 -2.78 -6.89 -20.67
CA ARG A 168 -3.82 -7.05 -19.64
C ARG A 168 -3.69 -6.06 -18.52
N GLY A 169 -4.84 -5.59 -18.04
CA GLY A 169 -4.94 -4.68 -16.89
C GLY A 169 -4.68 -5.35 -15.55
N ARG A 170 -4.48 -4.52 -14.55
CA ARG A 170 -4.21 -4.90 -13.17
C ARG A 170 -5.48 -5.39 -12.44
N ASN A 171 -5.33 -6.42 -11.61
CA ASN A 171 -6.30 -6.83 -10.60
C ASN A 171 -5.71 -6.61 -9.20
N GLY A 172 -6.31 -5.70 -8.42
CA GLY A 172 -5.80 -5.36 -7.08
C GLY A 172 -5.74 -6.53 -6.10
N GLY A 173 -6.67 -7.49 -6.18
CA GLY A 173 -6.71 -8.68 -5.33
C GLY A 173 -5.59 -9.69 -5.63
N LYS A 174 -5.03 -9.66 -6.83
CA LYS A 174 -3.93 -10.53 -7.25
C LYS A 174 -2.53 -9.91 -7.06
N MET A 175 -2.45 -8.69 -6.55
CA MET A 175 -1.15 -8.09 -6.23
C MET A 175 -0.55 -8.72 -4.98
N ARG A 176 0.75 -8.99 -5.01
CA ARG A 176 1.54 -9.48 -3.88
C ARG A 176 2.55 -8.43 -3.45
N THR A 177 2.93 -8.51 -2.20
CA THR A 177 3.84 -7.55 -1.55
C THR A 177 5.24 -8.12 -1.49
N PHE A 178 6.21 -7.29 -1.82
CA PHE A 178 7.64 -7.60 -1.74
C PHE A 178 8.37 -6.38 -1.19
N LEU A 179 9.46 -6.64 -0.46
CA LEU A 179 10.36 -5.62 0.04
C LEU A 179 11.66 -5.69 -0.78
N ALA A 180 12.22 -4.53 -1.10
CA ALA A 180 13.56 -4.51 -1.68
C ALA A 180 14.58 -5.07 -0.68
N THR A 181 15.57 -5.81 -1.17
CA THR A 181 16.59 -6.43 -0.33
C THR A 181 17.53 -5.38 0.29
N GLU A 182 17.73 -4.27 -0.42
CA GLU A 182 18.60 -3.18 0.01
C GLU A 182 17.81 -1.91 0.29
N ASN A 183 18.37 -1.02 1.10
CA ASN A 183 17.87 0.34 1.22
C ASN A 183 18.03 1.09 -0.10
N CYS A 184 17.23 2.13 -0.30
CA CYS A 184 17.40 3.03 -1.45
C CYS A 184 18.66 3.88 -1.23
N ILE A 185 19.79 3.47 -1.79
CA ILE A 185 21.09 4.14 -1.60
C ILE A 185 21.35 5.08 -2.78
N GLY A 186 21.30 6.40 -2.57
CA GLY A 186 21.74 7.39 -3.55
C GLY A 186 20.80 7.63 -4.74
N PHE A 187 21.33 8.30 -5.75
CA PHE A 187 20.63 8.57 -7.01
C PHE A 187 20.82 7.41 -7.98
N ASP A 188 19.78 7.06 -8.73
CA ASP A 188 19.80 6.02 -9.75
C ASP A 188 20.30 4.65 -9.26
N ASN A 189 19.98 4.30 -8.04
CA ASN A 189 20.36 3.02 -7.47
C ASN A 189 19.57 1.86 -8.04
N LEU A 190 20.27 0.75 -8.19
CA LEU A 190 19.65 -0.54 -8.46
C LEU A 190 19.27 -1.18 -7.13
N VAL A 191 17.98 -1.38 -6.93
CA VAL A 191 17.46 -2.17 -5.82
C VAL A 191 16.92 -3.48 -6.36
N THR A 192 17.11 -4.52 -5.58
CA THR A 192 16.71 -5.87 -5.97
C THR A 192 15.41 -6.26 -5.26
N VAL A 193 14.48 -6.85 -6.00
CA VAL A 193 13.27 -7.44 -5.46
C VAL A 193 13.23 -8.90 -5.89
N SER A 194 13.24 -9.80 -4.91
CA SER A 194 13.08 -11.23 -5.16
C SER A 194 11.60 -11.60 -5.15
N VAL A 195 11.18 -12.37 -6.13
CA VAL A 195 9.81 -12.83 -6.31
C VAL A 195 9.82 -14.36 -6.41
N PRO A 196 9.74 -15.04 -5.27
CA PRO A 196 9.70 -16.50 -5.25
C PRO A 196 8.36 -17.00 -5.80
N ASP A 197 8.37 -18.19 -6.35
CA ASP A 197 7.20 -18.95 -6.79
C ASP A 197 6.24 -18.15 -7.71
N TYR A 198 6.80 -17.26 -8.54
CA TYR A 198 6.01 -16.35 -9.37
C TYR A 198 5.06 -17.07 -10.32
N ARG A 199 5.43 -18.27 -10.77
CA ARG A 199 4.59 -19.10 -11.64
C ARG A 199 3.35 -19.60 -10.91
N ASP A 200 3.51 -20.03 -9.66
CA ASP A 200 2.42 -20.54 -8.83
C ASP A 200 1.51 -19.40 -8.36
N ILE A 201 2.12 -18.26 -8.01
CA ILE A 201 1.38 -17.07 -7.54
C ILE A 201 0.40 -16.55 -8.61
N TRP A 202 0.81 -16.50 -9.87
CA TRP A 202 -0.01 -15.91 -10.94
C TRP A 202 -0.43 -16.90 -12.04
N GLY A 203 0.04 -18.14 -11.98
CA GLY A 203 -0.31 -19.20 -12.94
C GLY A 203 0.22 -18.92 -14.37
N LEU A 204 1.35 -18.23 -14.48
CA LEU A 204 1.88 -17.78 -15.76
C LEU A 204 3.23 -18.43 -16.06
N ASN A 205 3.39 -18.90 -17.29
CA ASN A 205 4.67 -19.35 -17.83
C ASN A 205 4.83 -18.77 -19.24
N LEU A 206 5.24 -17.52 -19.32
CA LEU A 206 5.31 -16.76 -20.56
C LEU A 206 6.72 -16.24 -20.80
N PRO A 207 7.12 -16.01 -22.07
CA PRO A 207 8.39 -15.37 -22.40
C PRO A 207 8.38 -13.87 -22.07
N SER A 208 7.20 -13.28 -21.90
CA SER A 208 7.06 -11.87 -21.55
C SER A 208 5.86 -11.62 -20.65
N TYR A 209 5.97 -10.63 -19.79
CA TYR A 209 4.94 -10.23 -18.83
C TYR A 209 4.71 -8.74 -18.86
N GLN A 210 3.45 -8.34 -18.63
CA GLN A 210 3.14 -6.99 -18.18
C GLN A 210 3.24 -6.96 -16.66
N VAL A 211 4.17 -6.16 -16.14
CA VAL A 211 4.36 -5.98 -14.69
C VAL A 211 3.61 -4.73 -14.26
N HIS A 212 2.71 -4.88 -13.31
CA HIS A 212 2.01 -3.77 -12.67
C HIS A 212 2.56 -3.60 -11.26
N CYS A 213 3.11 -2.43 -10.97
CA CYS A 213 3.67 -2.11 -9.68
C CYS A 213 2.93 -0.97 -8.98
N ARG A 214 2.76 -1.13 -7.67
CA ARG A 214 2.51 -0.04 -6.74
C ARG A 214 3.66 -0.02 -5.75
N TYR A 215 4.29 1.11 -5.58
CA TYR A 215 5.47 1.22 -4.75
C TYR A 215 5.40 2.44 -3.84
N ARG A 216 6.06 2.35 -2.70
CA ARG A 216 6.21 3.41 -1.72
C ARG A 216 7.52 3.25 -0.96
N LEU A 217 7.92 4.30 -0.27
CA LEU A 217 9.02 4.27 0.67
C LEU A 217 8.50 3.98 2.08
N ILE A 218 9.30 3.26 2.84
CA ILE A 218 9.19 3.11 4.28
C ILE A 218 10.45 3.73 4.88
N ASP A 219 10.26 4.64 5.82
CA ASP A 219 11.34 5.20 6.62
C ASP A 219 11.77 4.17 7.66
N THR A 220 13.01 3.72 7.61
CA THR A 220 13.53 2.69 8.52
C THR A 220 13.72 3.17 9.96
N LYS A 221 13.76 4.50 10.17
CA LYS A 221 13.92 5.10 11.48
C LYS A 221 12.60 5.29 12.22
N THR A 222 11.54 5.68 11.51
CA THR A 222 10.26 6.07 12.11
C THR A 222 9.12 5.10 11.81
N GLY A 223 9.31 4.19 10.86
CA GLY A 223 8.23 3.34 10.33
C GLY A 223 7.22 4.11 9.47
N TYR A 224 7.39 5.41 9.27
CA TYR A 224 6.47 6.19 8.45
C TYR A 224 6.52 5.73 6.99
N ARG A 225 5.39 5.92 6.29
CA ARG A 225 5.20 5.46 4.92
C ARG A 225 4.59 6.56 4.07
N ASN A 226 5.11 6.76 2.87
CA ASN A 226 4.48 7.67 1.92
C ASN A 226 3.33 6.99 1.15
N ILE A 227 2.67 7.77 0.28
CA ILE A 227 1.59 7.28 -0.58
C ILE A 227 2.15 6.36 -1.66
N PHE A 228 1.39 5.32 -2.01
CA PHE A 228 1.71 4.48 -3.14
C PHE A 228 1.69 5.22 -4.48
N ARG A 229 2.78 5.14 -5.21
CA ARG A 229 2.87 5.47 -6.63
C ARG A 229 2.62 4.22 -7.48
N ARG A 230 2.35 4.41 -8.76
CA ARG A 230 2.03 3.34 -9.70
C ARG A 230 2.92 3.44 -10.93
N THR A 231 3.36 2.30 -11.42
CA THR A 231 4.01 2.16 -12.71
C THR A 231 3.66 0.81 -13.34
N SER A 232 3.83 0.71 -14.65
CA SER A 232 3.71 -0.55 -15.37
C SER A 232 4.77 -0.59 -16.47
N PHE A 233 5.35 -1.74 -16.69
CA PHE A 233 6.35 -1.97 -17.74
C PHE A 233 6.21 -3.36 -18.33
N LEU A 234 6.65 -3.53 -19.56
CA LEU A 234 6.77 -4.82 -20.22
C LEU A 234 8.13 -5.43 -19.87
N MET A 235 8.13 -6.68 -19.52
CA MET A 235 9.31 -7.43 -19.13
C MET A 235 9.41 -8.67 -20.01
N ASN A 236 10.56 -8.87 -20.63
CA ASN A 236 10.90 -10.11 -21.31
C ASN A 236 11.78 -10.94 -20.37
N VAL A 237 11.38 -12.15 -20.11
CA VAL A 237 12.21 -13.12 -19.39
C VAL A 237 13.18 -13.67 -20.43
N SER A 238 14.39 -13.14 -20.45
CA SER A 238 15.46 -13.75 -21.22
C SER A 238 15.67 -15.14 -20.65
N ASN A 239 15.56 -16.17 -21.47
CA ASN A 239 15.86 -17.53 -21.06
C ASN A 239 17.25 -17.53 -20.42
N VAL A 240 17.30 -17.81 -19.15
CA VAL A 240 18.55 -18.14 -18.49
C VAL A 240 18.95 -19.50 -19.05
N LEU A 241 20.01 -19.50 -19.83
CA LEU A 241 20.71 -20.70 -20.27
C LEU A 241 21.29 -21.44 -19.07
#